data_02922e9055a7bd15c38a2b8dd78577d7
#
_entry.id   02922e9055a7bd15c38a2b8dd78577d7
#
_cell.length_a   1.000
_cell.length_b   1.000
_cell.length_c   1.000
_cell.angle_alpha   90.00
_cell.angle_beta   90.00
_cell.angle_gamma   90.00
#
_symmetry.space_group_name_H-M   'P 1'
#
loop_
_entity.id
_entity.type
_entity.pdbx_description
1 polymer ?
#
loop_
_entity_poly.entity_id
_entity_poly.type
_entity_poly.pdbx_seq_one_letter_code
_entity_poly.pdbx_strand_id
1 'polypeptide(L)'
;MKSFPKTNVPVVCDMSSDIFSRNLDFSQFDLIYAGAQKNMGAAGTTLVVVKEEILGKSGRTIPSILDYEKHIKAESMYNTPAVFAVYTCLLTLQWLKNQGGISAIEKINEAKATLLYNEIDRNPLFIGTANVEDRSNMNATFLLVNPEHQETFDKMWKEAG
;
A
#
# COMPACT_ATOMS: atom_id res chain seq x y z
N MET A 1 8.74 -0.13 -5.38
CA MET A 1 9.00 0.28 -6.79
C MET A 1 9.16 1.79 -6.81
N LYS A 2 10.26 2.30 -7.34
CA LYS A 2 10.59 3.74 -7.39
C LYS A 2 10.29 4.36 -8.76
N SER A 3 10.16 3.55 -9.80
CA SER A 3 9.79 3.96 -11.15
C SER A 3 8.64 3.10 -11.67
N PHE A 4 7.79 3.68 -12.48
CA PHE A 4 6.63 3.01 -13.07
C PHE A 4 6.78 2.90 -14.58
N PRO A 5 6.28 1.84 -15.21
CA PRO A 5 6.42 1.65 -16.65
C PRO A 5 5.62 2.73 -17.40
N LYS A 6 6.22 3.28 -18.45
CA LYS A 6 5.49 4.08 -19.43
C LYS A 6 4.88 3.13 -20.45
N THR A 7 3.56 3.18 -20.61
CA THR A 7 2.82 2.24 -21.46
C THR A 7 1.67 2.94 -22.16
N ASN A 8 1.18 2.35 -23.26
CA ASN A 8 0.01 2.83 -24.00
C ASN A 8 -1.30 2.17 -23.53
N VAL A 9 -1.24 1.35 -22.48
CA VAL A 9 -2.42 0.74 -21.85
C VAL A 9 -2.61 1.32 -20.46
N PRO A 10 -3.85 1.32 -19.92
CA PRO A 10 -4.12 1.83 -18.58
C PRO A 10 -3.25 1.16 -17.50
N VAL A 11 -2.65 1.96 -16.64
CA VAL A 11 -1.85 1.50 -15.49
C VAL A 11 -2.73 1.44 -14.25
N VAL A 12 -2.90 0.23 -13.72
CA VAL A 12 -3.65 -0.03 -12.49
C VAL A 12 -2.69 -0.41 -11.38
N CYS A 13 -2.84 0.20 -10.22
CA CYS A 13 -1.93 -0.04 -9.08
C CYS A 13 -2.70 -0.39 -7.80
N ASP A 14 -2.33 -1.51 -7.18
CA ASP A 14 -2.68 -1.79 -5.78
C ASP A 14 -1.70 -1.06 -4.85
N MET A 15 -2.22 -0.08 -4.12
CA MET A 15 -1.46 0.69 -3.14
C MET A 15 -1.85 0.38 -1.70
N SER A 16 -2.47 -0.76 -1.41
CA SER A 16 -2.92 -1.09 -0.06
C SER A 16 -1.82 -0.98 1.00
N SER A 17 -0.57 -1.29 0.64
CA SER A 17 0.58 -1.18 1.55
C SER A 17 1.34 0.13 1.45
N ASP A 18 1.16 0.91 0.37
CA ASP A 18 2.00 2.07 0.03
C ASP A 18 1.23 3.40 0.01
N ILE A 19 -0.10 3.37 0.01
CA ILE A 19 -0.91 4.60 0.00
C ILE A 19 -0.55 5.49 1.19
N PHE A 20 -0.32 6.78 0.95
CA PHE A 20 0.07 7.78 1.97
C PHE A 20 1.38 7.51 2.71
N SER A 21 2.21 6.55 2.28
CA SER A 21 3.50 6.24 2.91
C SER A 21 4.62 7.17 2.46
N ARG A 22 4.48 7.76 1.29
CA ARG A 22 5.46 8.66 0.64
C ARG A 22 4.77 9.58 -0.37
N ASN A 23 5.50 10.59 -0.81
CA ASN A 23 5.04 11.44 -1.90
C ASN A 23 5.08 10.69 -3.24
N LEU A 24 3.97 10.66 -3.93
CA LEU A 24 3.79 10.02 -5.23
C LEU A 24 3.08 10.96 -6.19
N ASP A 25 3.51 10.93 -7.45
CA ASP A 25 2.76 11.55 -8.54
C ASP A 25 1.64 10.59 -8.99
N PHE A 26 0.44 10.82 -8.52
CA PHE A 26 -0.73 10.02 -8.85
C PHE A 26 -1.16 10.12 -10.32
N SER A 27 -0.69 11.13 -11.05
CA SER A 27 -1.01 11.30 -12.49
C SER A 27 -0.47 10.17 -13.36
N GLN A 28 0.53 9.41 -12.86
CA GLN A 28 1.14 8.26 -13.54
C GLN A 28 0.23 7.02 -13.61
N PHE A 29 -0.89 7.02 -12.88
CA PHE A 29 -1.80 5.88 -12.81
C PHE A 29 -3.15 6.25 -13.40
N ASP A 30 -3.79 5.28 -14.05
CA ASP A 30 -5.16 5.44 -14.55
C ASP A 30 -6.19 4.98 -13.52
N LEU A 31 -5.82 3.99 -12.69
CA LEU A 31 -6.59 3.58 -11.52
C LEU A 31 -5.65 3.17 -10.38
N ILE A 32 -5.97 3.63 -9.19
CA ILE A 32 -5.34 3.20 -7.94
C ILE A 32 -6.44 2.64 -7.04
N TYR A 33 -6.16 1.52 -6.38
CA TYR A 33 -6.99 1.07 -5.28
C TYR A 33 -6.14 0.73 -4.06
N ALA A 34 -6.71 0.91 -2.88
CA ALA A 34 -6.03 0.64 -1.61
C ALA A 34 -7.04 0.17 -0.57
N GLY A 35 -6.94 -1.09 -0.16
CA GLY A 35 -7.66 -1.60 1.00
C GLY A 35 -7.15 -0.94 2.29
N ALA A 36 -8.07 -0.45 3.13
CA ALA A 36 -7.71 0.36 4.29
C ALA A 36 -6.91 -0.39 5.36
N GLN A 37 -7.08 -1.69 5.47
CA GLN A 37 -6.60 -2.54 6.57
C GLN A 37 -5.08 -2.60 6.77
N LYS A 38 -4.30 -2.03 5.88
CA LYS A 38 -2.83 -2.00 6.02
C LYS A 38 -2.33 -0.63 6.47
N ASN A 39 -2.53 0.42 5.67
CA ASN A 39 -1.89 1.71 5.90
C ASN A 39 -2.87 2.87 6.12
N MET A 40 -4.18 2.65 6.04
CA MET A 40 -5.17 3.72 6.05
C MET A 40 -6.18 3.62 7.21
N GLY A 41 -6.47 2.40 7.72
CA GLY A 41 -7.45 2.21 8.77
C GLY A 41 -7.86 0.76 8.96
N ALA A 42 -9.11 0.51 9.34
CA ALA A 42 -9.66 -0.82 9.53
C ALA A 42 -10.10 -1.49 8.22
N ALA A 43 -10.20 -2.81 8.22
CA ALA A 43 -10.80 -3.56 7.13
C ALA A 43 -12.27 -3.16 6.91
N GLY A 44 -12.73 -3.23 5.65
CA GLY A 44 -14.12 -2.93 5.28
C GLY A 44 -14.28 -1.70 4.38
N THR A 45 -13.18 -0.97 4.11
CA THR A 45 -13.16 0.18 3.19
C THR A 45 -12.02 0.05 2.21
N THR A 46 -12.26 0.45 0.97
CA THR A 46 -11.25 0.53 -0.09
C THR A 46 -11.32 1.92 -0.72
N LEU A 47 -10.19 2.62 -0.73
CA LEU A 47 -10.01 3.83 -1.51
C LEU A 47 -9.82 3.45 -2.98
N VAL A 48 -10.54 4.12 -3.87
CA VAL A 48 -10.34 4.01 -5.31
C VAL A 48 -10.16 5.43 -5.87
N VAL A 49 -9.09 5.62 -6.64
CA VAL A 49 -8.84 6.83 -7.41
C VAL A 49 -8.76 6.42 -8.87
N VAL A 50 -9.59 6.99 -9.72
CA VAL A 50 -9.72 6.59 -11.12
C VAL A 50 -9.78 7.82 -12.01
N LYS A 51 -9.08 7.81 -13.14
CA LYS A 51 -9.21 8.84 -14.17
C LYS A 51 -10.57 8.72 -14.85
N GLU A 52 -11.26 9.85 -15.03
CA GLU A 52 -12.58 9.88 -15.70
C GLU A 52 -12.52 9.30 -17.11
N GLU A 53 -11.39 9.48 -17.78
CA GLU A 53 -11.20 9.07 -19.18
C GLU A 53 -11.31 7.55 -19.40
N ILE A 54 -11.11 6.73 -18.37
CA ILE A 54 -11.21 5.27 -18.48
C ILE A 54 -12.56 4.69 -18.03
N LEU A 55 -13.43 5.53 -17.44
CA LEU A 55 -14.76 5.11 -17.01
C LEU A 55 -15.64 4.75 -18.23
N GLY A 56 -16.48 3.73 -18.06
CA GLY A 56 -17.44 3.30 -19.08
C GLY A 56 -16.83 2.65 -20.34
N LYS A 57 -15.49 2.52 -20.44
CA LYS A 57 -14.82 2.04 -21.67
C LYS A 57 -14.62 0.53 -21.74
N SER A 58 -15.16 -0.25 -20.81
CA SER A 58 -14.98 -1.72 -20.82
C SER A 58 -15.60 -2.39 -22.03
N GLY A 59 -16.60 -1.77 -22.69
CA GLY A 59 -17.39 -2.36 -23.77
C GLY A 59 -18.21 -3.60 -23.34
N ARG A 60 -18.31 -3.85 -22.03
CA ARG A 60 -18.97 -5.03 -21.44
C ARG A 60 -20.15 -4.60 -20.60
N THR A 61 -21.18 -5.44 -20.55
CA THR A 61 -22.21 -5.33 -19.52
C THR A 61 -21.64 -5.85 -18.21
N ILE A 62 -21.51 -4.97 -17.22
CA ILE A 62 -20.98 -5.31 -15.89
C ILE A 62 -22.08 -5.17 -14.84
N PRO A 63 -22.05 -5.98 -13.76
CA PRO A 63 -22.94 -5.77 -12.62
C PRO A 63 -22.80 -4.37 -12.05
N SER A 64 -23.91 -3.78 -11.63
CA SER A 64 -23.94 -2.39 -11.12
C SER A 64 -22.96 -2.12 -9.98
N ILE A 65 -22.72 -3.12 -9.11
CA ILE A 65 -21.79 -2.99 -7.98
C ILE A 65 -20.31 -2.91 -8.42
N LEU A 66 -19.99 -3.33 -9.63
CA LEU A 66 -18.63 -3.24 -10.21
C LEU A 66 -18.44 -2.02 -11.09
N ASP A 67 -19.47 -1.18 -11.22
CA ASP A 67 -19.47 0.01 -12.07
C ASP A 67 -19.09 1.24 -11.25
N TYR A 68 -17.87 1.71 -11.38
CA TYR A 68 -17.37 2.89 -10.65
C TYR A 68 -18.18 4.17 -10.94
N GLU A 69 -18.76 4.33 -12.13
CA GLU A 69 -19.60 5.50 -12.39
C GLU A 69 -20.81 5.57 -11.45
N LYS A 70 -21.40 4.42 -11.09
CA LYS A 70 -22.52 4.36 -10.15
C LYS A 70 -22.11 4.73 -8.74
N HIS A 71 -20.93 4.26 -8.32
CA HIS A 71 -20.38 4.65 -7.02
C HIS A 71 -20.07 6.15 -6.96
N ILE A 72 -19.49 6.72 -8.01
CA ILE A 72 -19.18 8.15 -8.12
C ILE A 72 -20.48 8.97 -8.07
N LYS A 73 -21.48 8.63 -8.90
CA LYS A 73 -22.79 9.32 -8.93
C LYS A 73 -23.54 9.25 -7.59
N ALA A 74 -23.31 8.21 -6.82
CA ALA A 74 -23.88 8.03 -5.48
C ALA A 74 -22.96 8.55 -4.36
N GLU A 75 -21.93 9.33 -4.67
CA GLU A 75 -20.98 9.89 -3.69
C GLU A 75 -20.41 8.81 -2.75
N SER A 76 -20.07 7.65 -3.30
CA SER A 76 -19.61 6.44 -2.57
C SER A 76 -20.67 5.78 -1.67
N MET A 77 -21.91 6.20 -1.74
CA MET A 77 -23.04 5.70 -0.95
C MET A 77 -24.00 4.80 -1.75
N TYR A 78 -23.48 4.16 -2.81
CA TYR A 78 -24.30 3.26 -3.66
C TYR A 78 -24.85 2.05 -2.88
N ASN A 79 -24.14 1.59 -1.88
CA ASN A 79 -24.60 0.64 -0.87
C ASN A 79 -24.30 1.20 0.53
N THR A 80 -24.89 0.61 1.57
CA THR A 80 -24.63 1.00 2.96
C THR A 80 -23.14 0.93 3.28
N PRO A 81 -22.50 2.03 3.70
CA PRO A 81 -21.06 2.04 3.96
C PRO A 81 -20.71 1.34 5.27
N ALA A 82 -19.49 0.82 5.34
CA ALA A 82 -18.89 0.32 6.57
C ALA A 82 -18.48 1.50 7.47
N VAL A 83 -19.45 2.13 8.16
CA VAL A 83 -19.28 3.41 8.86
C VAL A 83 -18.09 3.40 9.82
N PHE A 84 -17.91 2.33 10.61
CA PHE A 84 -16.79 2.22 11.53
C PHE A 84 -15.43 2.21 10.80
N ALA A 85 -15.31 1.48 9.69
CA ALA A 85 -14.08 1.44 8.91
C ALA A 85 -13.77 2.81 8.27
N VAL A 86 -14.78 3.53 7.78
CA VAL A 86 -14.61 4.91 7.28
C VAL A 86 -14.18 5.85 8.40
N TYR A 87 -14.78 5.73 9.58
CA TYR A 87 -14.41 6.54 10.74
C TYR A 87 -12.96 6.30 11.19
N THR A 88 -12.51 5.04 11.23
CA THR A 88 -11.12 4.74 11.56
C THR A 88 -10.14 5.29 10.50
N CYS A 89 -10.51 5.26 9.23
CA CYS A 89 -9.73 5.94 8.18
C CYS A 89 -9.61 7.44 8.44
N LEU A 90 -10.71 8.10 8.80
CA LEU A 90 -10.70 9.53 9.14
C LEU A 90 -9.72 9.81 10.29
N LEU A 91 -9.77 9.04 11.37
CA LEU A 91 -8.88 9.22 12.52
C LEU A 91 -7.40 9.00 12.14
N THR A 92 -7.10 7.97 11.35
CA THR A 92 -5.75 7.70 10.87
C THR A 92 -5.22 8.84 10.00
N LEU A 93 -6.04 9.37 9.08
CA LEU A 93 -5.65 10.48 8.21
C LEU A 93 -5.49 11.80 8.99
N GLN A 94 -6.31 12.04 10.01
CA GLN A 94 -6.12 13.16 10.93
C GLN A 94 -4.82 13.04 11.72
N TRP A 95 -4.53 11.85 12.23
CA TRP A 95 -3.25 11.57 12.89
C TRP A 95 -2.08 11.83 11.95
N LEU A 96 -2.12 11.28 10.72
CA LEU A 96 -1.09 11.50 9.69
C LEU A 96 -0.86 13.00 9.43
N LYS A 97 -1.94 13.77 9.29
CA LYS A 97 -1.87 15.22 9.10
C LYS A 97 -1.17 15.90 10.28
N ASN A 98 -1.51 15.48 11.51
CA ASN A 98 -0.93 16.05 12.75
C ASN A 98 0.56 15.67 12.94
N GLN A 99 1.02 14.57 12.34
CA GLN A 99 2.44 14.19 12.32
C GLN A 99 3.29 14.98 11.31
N GLY A 100 2.72 15.95 10.62
CA GLY A 100 3.39 16.75 9.59
C GLY A 100 3.15 16.24 8.17
N GLY A 101 2.16 15.37 7.99
CA GLY A 101 1.70 14.86 6.70
C GLY A 101 2.63 13.83 6.07
N ILE A 102 2.42 13.57 4.78
CA ILE A 102 3.08 12.50 4.03
C ILE A 102 4.61 12.69 4.04
N SER A 103 5.10 13.92 3.85
CA SER A 103 6.56 14.17 3.79
C SER A 103 7.27 13.86 5.11
N ALA A 104 6.60 14.02 6.25
CA ALA A 104 7.18 13.67 7.54
C ALA A 104 7.19 12.14 7.75
N ILE A 105 6.10 11.47 7.40
CA ILE A 105 5.98 10.00 7.49
C ILE A 105 6.93 9.30 6.51
N GLU A 106 7.13 9.84 5.32
CA GLU A 106 8.11 9.32 4.34
C GLU A 106 9.51 9.23 4.94
N LYS A 107 9.98 10.29 5.61
CA LYS A 107 11.29 10.29 6.30
C LYS A 107 11.38 9.23 7.40
N ILE A 108 10.31 9.05 8.16
CA ILE A 108 10.24 8.02 9.20
C ILE A 108 10.29 6.62 8.59
N ASN A 109 9.55 6.40 7.51
CA ASN A 109 9.53 5.11 6.80
C ASN A 109 10.89 4.80 6.16
N GLU A 110 11.55 5.79 5.58
CA GLU A 110 12.91 5.65 5.05
C GLU A 110 13.92 5.28 6.13
N ALA A 111 13.85 5.93 7.29
CA ALA A 111 14.74 5.62 8.42
C ALA A 111 14.52 4.19 8.94
N LYS A 112 13.27 3.75 9.09
CA LYS A 112 12.93 2.38 9.49
C LYS A 112 13.41 1.34 8.45
N ALA A 113 13.14 1.59 7.17
CA ALA A 113 13.57 0.70 6.10
C ALA A 113 15.10 0.59 6.03
N THR A 114 15.80 1.73 6.12
CA THR A 114 17.26 1.78 6.12
C THR A 114 17.84 0.97 7.29
N LEU A 115 17.30 1.12 8.49
CA LEU A 115 17.75 0.35 9.66
C LEU A 115 17.63 -1.15 9.42
N LEU A 116 16.49 -1.61 8.91
CA LEU A 116 16.24 -3.02 8.66
C LEU A 116 17.11 -3.56 7.51
N TYR A 117 17.18 -2.87 6.38
CA TYR A 117 18.00 -3.32 5.25
C TYR A 117 19.49 -3.30 5.53
N ASN A 118 20.00 -2.35 6.32
CA ASN A 118 21.38 -2.37 6.78
C ASN A 118 21.68 -3.61 7.61
N GLU A 119 20.73 -4.05 8.45
CA GLU A 119 20.88 -5.29 9.21
C GLU A 119 20.88 -6.51 8.29
N ILE A 120 19.95 -6.60 7.35
CA ILE A 120 19.87 -7.71 6.39
C ILE A 120 21.16 -7.82 5.57
N ASP A 121 21.72 -6.70 5.11
CA ASP A 121 22.87 -6.69 4.22
C ASP A 121 24.19 -6.97 4.94
N ARG A 122 24.33 -6.55 6.22
CA ARG A 122 25.55 -6.76 7.01
C ARG A 122 25.62 -8.12 7.70
N ASN A 123 24.47 -8.73 7.99
CA ASN A 123 24.39 -9.93 8.82
C ASN A 123 24.38 -11.19 7.95
N PRO A 124 25.41 -12.06 8.08
CA PRO A 124 25.54 -13.23 7.22
C PRO A 124 24.45 -14.30 7.41
N LEU A 125 23.55 -14.13 8.38
CA LEU A 125 22.39 -15.02 8.56
C LEU A 125 21.29 -14.74 7.56
N PHE A 126 21.26 -13.56 6.91
CA PHE A 126 20.17 -13.12 6.07
C PHE A 126 20.61 -12.88 4.63
N ILE A 127 19.68 -13.03 3.71
CA ILE A 127 19.81 -12.64 2.31
C ILE A 127 18.56 -11.88 1.87
N GLY A 128 18.75 -10.66 1.39
CA GLY A 128 17.69 -9.86 0.80
C GLY A 128 17.22 -10.45 -0.53
N THR A 129 15.91 -10.55 -0.73
CA THR A 129 15.32 -11.16 -1.94
C THR A 129 15.06 -10.15 -3.05
N ALA A 130 14.99 -8.86 -2.75
CA ALA A 130 14.79 -7.79 -3.72
C ALA A 130 16.12 -7.11 -4.07
N ASN A 131 16.30 -6.75 -5.35
CA ASN A 131 17.39 -5.87 -5.77
C ASN A 131 17.34 -4.55 -4.99
N VAL A 132 18.49 -3.96 -4.71
CA VAL A 132 18.59 -2.76 -3.86
C VAL A 132 17.72 -1.60 -4.39
N GLU A 133 17.70 -1.40 -5.70
CA GLU A 133 16.90 -0.38 -6.37
C GLU A 133 15.39 -0.61 -6.29
N ASP A 134 14.96 -1.87 -6.11
CA ASP A 134 13.54 -2.27 -6.07
C ASP A 134 12.99 -2.46 -4.65
N ARG A 135 13.82 -2.28 -3.63
CA ARG A 135 13.42 -2.45 -2.23
C ARG A 135 12.29 -1.51 -1.84
N SER A 136 11.28 -2.08 -1.18
CA SER A 136 10.15 -1.33 -0.63
C SER A 136 10.50 -0.77 0.75
N ASN A 137 10.10 0.48 1.02
CA ASN A 137 10.23 1.06 2.36
C ASN A 137 9.12 0.56 3.33
N MET A 138 8.09 -0.14 2.80
CA MET A 138 6.94 -0.63 3.57
C MET A 138 6.96 -2.14 3.79
N ASN A 139 7.60 -2.91 2.89
CA ASN A 139 7.62 -4.37 2.93
C ASN A 139 9.05 -4.85 2.65
N ALA A 140 9.83 -5.07 3.68
CA ALA A 140 11.13 -5.70 3.54
C ALA A 140 10.98 -7.22 3.42
N THR A 141 11.68 -7.81 2.45
CA THR A 141 11.69 -9.25 2.21
C THR A 141 13.10 -9.80 2.28
N PHE A 142 13.27 -10.89 3.01
CA PHE A 142 14.55 -11.57 3.19
C PHE A 142 14.33 -13.05 3.50
N LEU A 143 15.38 -13.83 3.36
CA LEU A 143 15.43 -15.24 3.73
C LEU A 143 16.59 -15.47 4.71
N LEU A 144 16.51 -16.56 5.46
CA LEU A 144 17.67 -17.09 6.17
C LEU A 144 18.58 -17.82 5.17
N VAL A 145 19.89 -17.59 5.26
CA VAL A 145 20.88 -18.26 4.42
C VAL A 145 20.86 -19.77 4.65
N ASN A 146 20.73 -20.21 5.91
CA ASN A 146 20.47 -21.61 6.24
C ASN A 146 19.01 -21.80 6.68
N PRO A 147 18.17 -22.50 5.88
CA PRO A 147 16.77 -22.76 6.21
C PRO A 147 16.55 -23.55 7.51
N GLU A 148 17.53 -24.30 7.98
CA GLU A 148 17.43 -25.03 9.25
C GLU A 148 17.28 -24.11 10.47
N HIS A 149 17.66 -22.85 10.35
CA HIS A 149 17.50 -21.85 11.40
C HIS A 149 16.10 -21.25 11.46
N GLN A 150 15.19 -21.56 10.50
CA GLN A 150 13.87 -20.92 10.38
C GLN A 150 13.03 -21.09 11.66
N GLU A 151 12.94 -22.31 12.18
CA GLU A 151 12.15 -22.59 13.37
C GLU A 151 12.66 -21.84 14.60
N THR A 152 13.98 -21.81 14.78
CA THR A 152 14.63 -21.08 15.89
C THR A 152 14.39 -19.57 15.74
N PHE A 153 14.56 -19.04 14.53
CA PHE A 153 14.31 -17.63 14.25
C PHE A 153 12.85 -17.26 14.52
N ASP A 154 11.90 -18.06 14.05
CA ASP A 154 10.48 -17.85 14.26
C ASP A 154 10.07 -17.86 15.73
N LYS A 155 10.72 -18.70 16.54
CA LYS A 155 10.54 -18.71 17.98
C LYS A 155 11.09 -17.46 18.64
N MET A 156 12.33 -17.09 18.32
CA MET A 156 13.01 -15.94 18.92
C MET A 156 12.29 -14.62 18.65
N TRP A 157 11.87 -14.37 17.41
CA TRP A 157 11.20 -13.10 17.09
C TRP A 157 9.81 -13.01 17.71
N LYS A 158 9.09 -14.14 17.85
CA LYS A 158 7.79 -14.18 18.57
C LYS A 158 7.96 -13.93 20.08
N GLU A 159 9.03 -14.40 20.67
CA GLU A 159 9.35 -14.15 22.08
C GLU A 159 9.82 -12.72 22.34
N ALA A 160 10.39 -12.08 21.34
CA ALA A 160 10.83 -10.67 21.42
C ALA A 160 9.68 -9.63 21.31
N GLY A 161 8.49 -10.02 20.85
CA GLY A 161 7.28 -9.18 20.77
C GLY A 161 6.92 -8.84 19.35
#